data_ff620085b1587d4e95df52aa39e262f9
#
_entry.id   ff620085b1587d4e95df52aa39e262f9
#
_cell.length_a   1.000
_cell.length_b   1.000
_cell.length_c   1.000
_cell.angle_alpha   90.00
_cell.angle_beta   90.00
_cell.angle_gamma   90.00
#
_symmetry.space_group_name_H-M   'P 1'
#
loop_
_entity.id
_entity.type
_entity.pdbx_description
1 polymer ?
#
loop_
_entity_poly.entity_id
_entity_poly.type
_entity_poly.pdbx_seq_one_letter_code
_entity_poly.pdbx_strand_id
1 'polypeptide(L)'
;TGIPVMGHIGLLPQTVKAIGGYRKFGGSREEADSLYTDAISLEEAGCFAVIAEMMDEKIAAQLASQILPPLIGIGSGNECDGQILVTHDLIGLTPSPLPSFVKPCASLGLDGLNALSVYVQRTRKIPVKKK
;
A
#
# COMPACT_ATOMS: atom_id res chain seq x y z
N THR A 1 1.72 22.07 -17.69
CA THR A 1 1.69 22.71 -16.35
C THR A 1 2.94 22.44 -15.51
N GLY A 2 3.82 21.51 -15.92
CA GLY A 2 5.07 21.20 -15.22
C GLY A 2 4.91 20.43 -13.89
N ILE A 3 3.73 19.87 -13.61
CA ILE A 3 3.51 19.04 -12.43
C ILE A 3 3.94 17.61 -12.78
N PRO A 4 4.91 17.01 -12.05
CA PRO A 4 5.27 15.61 -12.25
C PRO A 4 4.11 14.71 -11.78
N VAL A 5 3.77 13.70 -12.58
CA VAL A 5 2.68 12.76 -12.31
C VAL A 5 3.25 11.36 -12.13
N MET A 6 2.85 10.69 -11.06
CA MET A 6 3.08 9.26 -10.83
C MET A 6 1.79 8.51 -11.17
N GLY A 7 1.89 7.52 -12.06
CA GLY A 7 0.77 6.65 -12.43
C GLY A 7 0.46 5.62 -11.34
N HIS A 8 -0.70 4.96 -11.45
CA HIS A 8 -1.09 3.89 -10.52
C HIS A 8 -1.93 2.85 -11.27
N ILE A 9 -1.51 1.59 -11.22
CA ILE A 9 -2.19 0.44 -11.85
C ILE A 9 -2.42 -0.70 -10.85
N GLY A 10 -3.26 -1.65 -11.24
CA GLY A 10 -3.64 -2.75 -10.37
C GLY A 10 -4.80 -2.39 -9.46
N LEU A 11 -4.71 -2.68 -8.17
CA LEU A 11 -5.73 -2.31 -7.20
C LEU A 11 -5.73 -0.79 -6.99
N LEU A 12 -6.86 -0.16 -7.24
CA LEU A 12 -7.07 1.24 -6.89
C LEU A 12 -7.87 1.30 -5.58
N PRO A 13 -7.30 1.80 -4.46
CA PRO A 13 -7.95 1.75 -3.14
C PRO A 13 -9.37 2.31 -3.10
N GLN A 14 -9.64 3.34 -3.91
CA GLN A 14 -10.98 3.95 -3.99
C GLN A 14 -12.02 3.05 -4.67
N THR A 15 -11.62 2.01 -5.42
CA THR A 15 -12.53 1.09 -6.12
C THR A 15 -12.80 -0.20 -5.34
N VAL A 16 -12.10 -0.44 -4.23
CA VAL A 16 -12.16 -1.70 -3.46
C VAL A 16 -13.59 -2.14 -3.13
N LYS A 17 -14.46 -1.19 -2.73
CA LYS A 17 -15.87 -1.51 -2.44
C LYS A 17 -16.65 -1.89 -3.70
N ALA A 18 -16.37 -1.26 -4.83
CA ALA A 18 -17.07 -1.53 -6.08
C ALA A 18 -16.69 -2.90 -6.67
N ILE A 19 -15.45 -3.37 -6.44
CA ILE A 19 -14.97 -4.67 -6.93
C ILE A 19 -15.17 -5.82 -5.93
N GLY A 20 -15.82 -5.57 -4.79
CA GLY A 20 -16.16 -6.59 -3.80
C GLY A 20 -15.06 -6.93 -2.79
N GLY A 21 -13.99 -6.14 -2.71
CA GLY A 21 -12.93 -6.34 -1.72
C GLY A 21 -11.51 -6.30 -2.29
N TYR A 22 -10.53 -6.59 -1.43
CA TYR A 22 -9.12 -6.67 -1.82
C TYR A 22 -8.85 -7.97 -2.57
N ARG A 23 -8.23 -7.88 -3.75
CA ARG A 23 -7.76 -9.02 -4.52
C ARG A 23 -6.52 -8.68 -5.33
N LYS A 24 -5.79 -9.69 -5.78
CA LYS A 24 -4.72 -9.52 -6.77
C LYS A 24 -5.30 -9.33 -8.17
N PHE A 25 -4.63 -8.52 -8.97
CA PHE A 25 -4.91 -8.25 -10.38
C PHE A 25 -3.89 -8.95 -11.28
N GLY A 26 -4.28 -9.28 -12.51
CA GLY A 26 -3.43 -9.97 -13.48
C GLY A 26 -3.55 -11.49 -13.43
N GLY A 27 -4.58 -12.04 -12.75
CA GLY A 27 -4.83 -13.48 -12.64
C GLY A 27 -5.40 -14.10 -13.92
N SER A 28 -6.01 -13.33 -14.82
CA SER A 28 -6.43 -13.76 -16.13
C SER A 28 -5.64 -13.05 -17.22
N ARG A 29 -5.72 -13.60 -18.46
CA ARG A 29 -5.06 -12.98 -19.62
C ARG A 29 -5.61 -11.61 -19.92
N GLU A 30 -6.92 -11.45 -19.84
CA GLU A 30 -7.61 -10.19 -20.10
C GLU A 30 -7.20 -9.12 -19.09
N GLU A 31 -7.06 -9.48 -17.81
CA GLU A 31 -6.55 -8.57 -16.79
C GLU A 31 -5.09 -8.19 -17.03
N ALA A 32 -4.25 -9.17 -17.41
CA ALA A 32 -2.86 -8.91 -17.72
C ALA A 32 -2.74 -7.96 -18.92
N ASP A 33 -3.46 -8.22 -20.01
CA ASP A 33 -3.48 -7.38 -21.22
C ASP A 33 -3.94 -5.94 -20.89
N SER A 34 -4.93 -5.80 -20.01
CA SER A 34 -5.39 -4.48 -19.52
C SER A 34 -4.30 -3.75 -18.75
N LEU A 35 -3.61 -4.44 -17.83
CA LEU A 35 -2.53 -3.86 -17.04
C LEU A 35 -1.35 -3.39 -17.91
N TYR A 36 -1.02 -4.16 -18.97
CA TYR A 36 -0.03 -3.73 -19.96
C TYR A 36 -0.46 -2.47 -20.72
N THR A 37 -1.71 -2.44 -21.15
CA THR A 37 -2.26 -1.26 -21.86
C THR A 37 -2.25 -0.02 -20.98
N ASP A 38 -2.64 -0.16 -19.71
CA ASP A 38 -2.65 0.93 -18.73
C ASP A 38 -1.22 1.45 -18.46
N ALA A 39 -0.24 0.54 -18.28
CA ALA A 39 1.14 0.91 -18.01
C ALA A 39 1.77 1.68 -19.20
N ILE A 40 1.57 1.20 -20.44
CA ILE A 40 2.05 1.90 -21.65
C ILE A 40 1.36 3.25 -21.80
N SER A 41 0.06 3.33 -21.56
CA SER A 41 -0.67 4.61 -21.64
C SER A 41 -0.14 5.64 -20.64
N LEU A 42 0.25 5.21 -19.44
CA LEU A 42 0.85 6.08 -18.42
C LEU A 42 2.27 6.53 -18.82
N GLU A 43 3.06 5.64 -19.41
CA GLU A 43 4.37 5.98 -19.98
C GLU A 43 4.23 7.02 -21.10
N GLU A 44 3.34 6.79 -22.08
CA GLU A 44 3.07 7.71 -23.19
C GLU A 44 2.54 9.07 -22.70
N ALA A 45 1.77 9.07 -21.59
CA ALA A 45 1.30 10.29 -20.94
C ALA A 45 2.42 11.05 -20.19
N GLY A 46 3.63 10.49 -20.09
CA GLY A 46 4.78 11.12 -19.46
C GLY A 46 4.81 11.01 -17.93
N CYS A 47 4.24 9.98 -17.35
CA CYS A 47 4.41 9.70 -15.92
C CYS A 47 5.89 9.44 -15.60
N PHE A 48 6.40 10.02 -14.51
CA PHE A 48 7.80 9.84 -14.10
C PHE A 48 8.05 8.51 -13.37
N ALA A 49 7.01 7.86 -12.85
CA ALA A 49 7.00 6.54 -12.23
C ALA A 49 5.59 5.97 -12.24
N VAL A 50 5.44 4.66 -12.04
CA VAL A 50 4.15 3.96 -11.95
C VAL A 50 4.12 3.12 -10.67
N ILE A 51 3.04 3.23 -9.89
CA ILE A 51 2.76 2.33 -8.76
C ILE A 51 2.03 1.11 -9.29
N ALA A 52 2.49 -0.08 -8.89
CA ALA A 52 1.86 -1.37 -9.15
C ALA A 52 1.33 -1.94 -7.82
N GLU A 53 0.00 -1.90 -7.59
CA GLU A 53 -0.60 -2.34 -6.34
C GLU A 53 -1.35 -3.66 -6.51
N MET A 54 -1.03 -4.65 -5.63
CA MET A 54 -1.73 -5.93 -5.55
C MET A 54 -1.82 -6.65 -6.90
N MET A 55 -0.72 -6.67 -7.67
CA MET A 55 -0.64 -7.36 -8.96
C MET A 55 -0.03 -8.75 -8.83
N ASP A 56 -0.27 -9.59 -9.81
CA ASP A 56 0.51 -10.82 -9.99
C ASP A 56 1.98 -10.47 -10.18
N GLU A 57 2.87 -11.15 -9.44
CA GLU A 57 4.30 -10.80 -9.41
C GLU A 57 5.01 -11.04 -10.74
N LYS A 58 4.54 -12.00 -11.54
CA LYS A 58 5.13 -12.25 -12.87
C LYS A 58 4.76 -11.13 -13.85
N ILE A 59 3.53 -10.64 -13.77
CA ILE A 59 3.09 -9.50 -14.58
C ILE A 59 3.83 -8.23 -14.17
N ALA A 60 3.97 -7.99 -12.86
CA ALA A 60 4.72 -6.85 -12.35
C ALA A 60 6.19 -6.90 -12.78
N ALA A 61 6.85 -8.06 -12.67
CA ALA A 61 8.22 -8.25 -13.13
C ALA A 61 8.40 -8.00 -14.63
N GLN A 62 7.46 -8.50 -15.44
CA GLN A 62 7.48 -8.26 -16.89
C GLN A 62 7.30 -6.78 -17.21
N LEU A 63 6.34 -6.09 -16.58
CA LEU A 63 6.13 -4.66 -16.77
C LEU A 63 7.36 -3.83 -16.38
N ALA A 64 7.99 -4.12 -15.24
CA ALA A 64 9.22 -3.45 -14.81
C ALA A 64 10.33 -3.54 -15.84
N SER A 65 10.39 -4.65 -16.61
CA SER A 65 11.38 -4.82 -17.68
C SER A 65 11.01 -4.17 -19.02
N GLN A 66 9.77 -3.73 -19.19
CA GLN A 66 9.23 -3.29 -20.50
C GLN A 66 8.93 -1.79 -20.58
N ILE A 67 8.57 -1.14 -19.46
CA ILE A 67 8.30 0.29 -19.42
C ILE A 67 9.53 1.07 -19.01
N LEU A 68 9.68 2.30 -19.50
CA LEU A 68 10.80 3.18 -19.16
C LEU A 68 10.70 3.79 -17.76
N PRO A 69 9.50 4.29 -17.31
CA PRO A 69 9.38 4.85 -15.97
C PRO A 69 9.53 3.73 -14.91
N PRO A 70 10.21 3.99 -13.78
CA PRO A 70 10.35 3.00 -12.71
C PRO A 70 9.00 2.50 -12.22
N LEU A 71 8.85 1.19 -12.08
CA LEU A 71 7.68 0.52 -11.52
C LEU A 71 7.88 0.29 -10.02
N ILE A 72 7.04 0.89 -9.20
CA ILE A 72 7.11 0.83 -7.73
C ILE A 72 6.02 -0.09 -7.20
N GLY A 73 6.42 -1.22 -6.61
CA GLY A 73 5.50 -2.25 -6.13
C GLY A 73 4.97 -2.01 -4.72
N ILE A 74 3.71 -2.34 -4.52
CA ILE A 74 3.09 -2.58 -3.21
C ILE A 74 2.22 -3.84 -3.28
N GLY A 75 2.65 -4.92 -2.65
CA GLY A 75 1.99 -6.22 -2.72
C GLY A 75 2.03 -6.89 -4.10
N SER A 76 2.97 -6.52 -4.97
CA SER A 76 3.12 -6.98 -6.36
C SER A 76 4.39 -7.81 -6.60
N GLY A 77 4.93 -8.46 -5.56
CA GLY A 77 6.19 -9.22 -5.64
C GLY A 77 7.41 -8.34 -5.44
N ASN A 78 8.61 -8.91 -5.67
CA ASN A 78 9.89 -8.28 -5.33
C ASN A 78 10.70 -7.81 -6.55
N GLU A 79 10.19 -8.03 -7.76
CA GLU A 79 10.91 -7.78 -9.03
C GLU A 79 10.59 -6.41 -9.64
N CYS A 80 9.90 -5.52 -8.91
CA CYS A 80 9.72 -4.12 -9.29
C CYS A 80 11.00 -3.32 -8.99
N ASP A 81 11.19 -2.18 -9.67
CA ASP A 81 12.35 -1.29 -9.50
C ASP A 81 12.45 -0.69 -8.10
N GLY A 82 11.33 -0.58 -7.39
CA GLY A 82 11.26 -0.15 -6.01
C GLY A 82 10.06 -0.73 -5.27
N GLN A 83 10.03 -0.56 -3.94
CA GLN A 83 8.98 -1.04 -3.07
C GLN A 83 8.52 0.07 -2.13
N ILE A 84 7.21 0.15 -1.90
CA ILE A 84 6.62 1.03 -0.89
C ILE A 84 5.69 0.24 0.03
N LEU A 85 5.46 0.79 1.22
CA LEU A 85 4.43 0.36 2.15
C LEU A 85 3.74 1.57 2.77
N VAL A 86 2.49 1.39 3.18
CA VAL A 86 1.79 2.38 4.00
C VAL A 86 2.52 2.53 5.32
N THR A 87 2.92 3.75 5.68
CA THR A 87 3.71 4.02 6.90
C THR A 87 3.05 3.44 8.15
N HIS A 88 1.73 3.61 8.33
CA HIS A 88 1.01 3.07 9.48
C HIS A 88 1.10 1.55 9.58
N ASP A 89 1.09 0.85 8.44
CA ASP A 89 1.23 -0.60 8.39
C ASP A 89 2.67 -1.00 8.75
N LEU A 90 3.66 -0.30 8.18
CA LEU A 90 5.08 -0.56 8.39
C LEU A 90 5.49 -0.44 9.86
N ILE A 91 4.99 0.57 10.58
CA ILE A 91 5.33 0.82 11.99
C ILE A 91 4.34 0.17 12.97
N GLY A 92 3.37 -0.60 12.49
CA GLY A 92 2.41 -1.32 13.30
C GLY A 92 1.41 -0.44 14.05
N LEU A 93 0.95 0.65 13.41
CA LEU A 93 -0.14 1.51 13.89
C LEU A 93 -1.51 1.05 13.38
N THR A 94 -1.58 0.42 12.21
CA THR A 94 -2.83 -0.09 11.65
C THR A 94 -3.32 -1.28 12.47
N PRO A 95 -4.61 -1.29 12.90
CA PRO A 95 -5.20 -2.46 13.54
C PRO A 95 -5.25 -3.66 12.60
N SER A 96 -5.07 -4.86 13.15
CA SER A 96 -5.26 -6.11 12.41
C SER A 96 -6.73 -6.27 11.92
N PRO A 97 -7.00 -6.94 10.78
CA PRO A 97 -6.02 -7.66 9.96
C PRO A 97 -5.27 -6.76 8.96
N LEU A 98 -3.98 -7.03 8.79
CA LEU A 98 -3.15 -6.41 7.75
C LEU A 98 -3.17 -7.24 6.46
N PRO A 99 -2.90 -6.65 5.29
CA PRO A 99 -2.64 -7.39 4.06
C PRO A 99 -1.51 -8.41 4.24
N SER A 100 -1.61 -9.58 3.61
CA SER A 100 -0.68 -10.71 3.81
C SER A 100 0.78 -10.41 3.44
N PHE A 101 1.02 -9.44 2.56
CA PHE A 101 2.36 -9.01 2.16
C PHE A 101 3.00 -8.03 3.15
N VAL A 102 2.24 -7.48 4.10
CA VAL A 102 2.74 -6.53 5.09
C VAL A 102 3.37 -7.27 6.27
N LYS A 103 4.62 -6.94 6.56
CA LYS A 103 5.33 -7.38 7.76
C LYS A 103 5.77 -6.13 8.53
N PRO A 104 5.06 -5.74 9.59
CA PRO A 104 5.43 -4.56 10.37
C PRO A 104 6.83 -4.68 10.96
N CYS A 105 7.57 -3.57 10.93
CA CYS A 105 8.91 -3.48 11.54
C CYS A 105 8.86 -3.07 13.02
N ALA A 106 7.69 -2.64 13.51
CA ALA A 106 7.47 -2.20 14.88
C ALA A 106 6.03 -2.50 15.33
N SER A 107 5.71 -2.23 16.59
CA SER A 107 4.38 -2.44 17.19
C SER A 107 3.89 -1.18 17.91
N LEU A 108 4.04 -0.01 17.28
CA LEU A 108 3.77 1.28 17.92
C LEU A 108 2.31 1.44 18.38
N GLY A 109 1.36 0.74 17.75
CA GLY A 109 -0.03 0.70 18.21
C GLY A 109 -0.19 0.08 19.60
N LEU A 110 0.51 -1.05 19.84
CA LEU A 110 0.52 -1.70 21.17
C LEU A 110 1.26 -0.85 22.20
N ASP A 111 2.40 -0.27 21.84
CA ASP A 111 3.18 0.58 22.73
C ASP A 111 2.37 1.83 23.14
N GLY A 112 1.69 2.46 22.18
CA GLY A 112 0.78 3.56 22.43
C GLY A 112 -0.38 3.17 23.36
N LEU A 113 -1.02 2.04 23.12
CA LEU A 113 -2.10 1.53 23.98
C LEU A 113 -1.61 1.27 25.39
N ASN A 114 -0.44 0.67 25.56
CA ASN A 114 0.17 0.42 26.87
C ASN A 114 0.47 1.73 27.60
N ALA A 115 1.06 2.71 26.92
CA ALA A 115 1.35 4.02 27.50
C ALA A 115 0.08 4.73 27.98
N LEU A 116 -0.98 4.73 27.17
CA LEU A 116 -2.28 5.29 27.53
C LEU A 116 -2.91 4.54 28.73
N SER A 117 -2.82 3.22 28.75
CA SER A 117 -3.32 2.41 29.86
C SER A 117 -2.60 2.73 31.17
N VAL A 118 -1.28 2.87 31.14
CA VAL A 118 -0.48 3.28 32.31
C VAL A 118 -0.89 4.68 32.79
N TYR A 119 -1.08 5.63 31.88
CA TYR A 119 -1.53 6.97 32.22
C TYR A 119 -2.91 6.96 32.90
N VAL A 120 -3.88 6.25 32.33
CA VAL A 120 -5.23 6.10 32.91
C VAL A 120 -5.17 5.48 34.32
N GLN A 121 -4.36 4.44 34.53
CA GLN A 121 -4.19 3.84 35.85
C GLN A 121 -3.60 4.80 36.89
N ARG A 122 -2.62 5.61 36.49
CA ARG A 122 -2.00 6.63 37.35
C ARG A 122 -3.01 7.72 37.73
N THR A 123 -3.76 8.23 36.78
CA THR A 123 -4.73 9.32 37.04
C THR A 123 -5.91 8.87 37.88
N ARG A 124 -6.37 7.62 37.76
CA ARG A 124 -7.44 7.06 38.61
C ARG A 124 -7.05 6.96 40.09
N LYS A 125 -5.75 6.91 40.42
CA LYS A 125 -5.24 6.87 41.80
C LYS A 125 -5.09 8.29 42.40
N ILE A 126 -5.27 9.34 41.63
CA ILE A 126 -5.21 10.72 42.12
C ILE A 126 -6.54 11.05 42.78
N PRO A 127 -6.55 11.45 44.10
CA PRO A 127 -7.79 11.84 44.77
C PRO A 127 -8.43 13.03 44.10
N VAL A 128 -9.69 12.90 43.69
CA VAL A 128 -10.44 14.05 43.18
C VAL A 128 -10.73 15.00 44.36
N LYS A 129 -10.19 16.20 44.32
CA LYS A 129 -10.58 17.25 45.28
C LYS A 129 -12.07 17.54 45.08
N LYS A 130 -12.90 17.16 46.06
CA LYS A 130 -14.31 17.60 46.08
C LYS A 130 -14.30 19.12 46.15
N LYS A 131 -14.89 19.79 45.19
CA LYS A 131 -15.19 21.23 45.22
C LYS A 131 -16.37 21.47 46.14
#